data_d161420cc2a6201f9410c1f372ee0193
#
_entry.id   d161420cc2a6201f9410c1f372ee0193
#
_cell.length_a   1.000
_cell.length_b   1.000
_cell.length_c   1.000
_cell.angle_alpha   90.00
_cell.angle_beta   90.00
_cell.angle_gamma   90.00
#
_symmetry.space_group_name_H-M   'P 1'
#
loop_
_entity.id
_entity.type
_entity.pdbx_description
1 polymer ?
#
loop_
_entity_poly.entity_id
_entity_poly.type
_entity_poly.pdbx_seq_one_letter_code
_entity_poly.pdbx_strand_id
1 'polypeptide(L)'
;MADTAPAGLHPAGLHPTGLQNVRRIDPVTASVIQGGLENIAVEMGHKLMRMSYSSIIRESEDFGAALIDPEGRQLCETPQSTPLQSGPIPGYVQGIQQIFSERGDGFEPGDVIIHNSAYHGASHGPDVAFCVPVFHDNGLVGFSVTTAHHLDIGALSPGSCGIVDAIDAYAEGLQFKALKVYDRGELNRPLWQMLRDNIRAPDLVVGDMEAQIAAARIGAERFVELIGRYGLDTVEAACDELMDHSERVMRLAIEALPDGVYRARTFIDGFLDGDDPSRGDLPIEVAVTVEGSDITVDFTGTAAQVPDRPINMPLKGTTDCAVWLTIRSILLDSAVHGHIPQNSGLTRPIEIVAPAGTLVNPVFPAPTIARFCTGNQAADTLMKALAEAVPRQVSAGVGNLHVVAFSGIRNETHWVHMEIHEGCYGGRYGKDGMDAVDTLYANTRNNPIEDVESHLPLRVHRYELRDDACPPGQWRGGIGSIREVEYLEDGGVSVEGEGHKYAPWGFDGGGDGRTAGLTFRHKDGADLDLPSKLPNMTARAGDRIVMIGPCGGGYGDPMARD
;
A
#
# COMPACT_ATOMS: atom_id res chain seq x y z
N MET A 1 31.57 30.45 -25.06
CA MET A 1 31.95 30.89 -23.71
C MET A 1 31.14 30.07 -22.75
N ALA A 2 31.77 29.07 -22.37
CA ALA A 2 32.17 28.57 -21.05
C ALA A 2 30.92 28.18 -20.20
N ASP A 3 30.56 27.01 -20.26
CA ASP A 3 30.75 25.82 -19.41
C ASP A 3 30.99 26.11 -17.92
N THR A 4 30.00 25.82 -17.07
CA THR A 4 30.21 25.44 -15.67
C THR A 4 29.08 24.53 -15.20
N ALA A 5 29.35 23.22 -15.22
CA ALA A 5 28.58 22.24 -14.44
C ALA A 5 28.89 22.41 -12.94
N PRO A 6 27.94 22.22 -12.03
CA PRO A 6 28.24 22.16 -10.61
C PRO A 6 28.70 20.75 -10.21
N ALA A 7 29.74 20.76 -9.38
CA ALA A 7 30.48 19.62 -8.88
C ALA A 7 29.63 18.65 -8.05
N GLY A 8 29.86 17.37 -8.27
CA GLY A 8 29.28 16.28 -7.46
C GLY A 8 29.75 16.35 -6.01
N LEU A 9 28.80 16.18 -5.12
CA LEU A 9 29.04 15.90 -3.71
C LEU A 9 29.31 14.40 -3.55
N HIS A 10 30.56 14.05 -3.29
CA HIS A 10 30.93 12.73 -2.80
C HIS A 10 30.39 12.55 -1.37
N PRO A 11 29.80 11.39 -1.04
CA PRO A 11 29.51 11.09 0.36
C PRO A 11 30.83 10.86 1.10
N ALA A 12 31.02 11.61 2.18
CA ALA A 12 32.16 11.48 3.08
C ALA A 12 32.15 10.10 3.73
N GLY A 13 33.31 9.44 3.67
CA GLY A 13 33.51 8.13 4.27
C GLY A 13 33.21 8.11 5.77
N LEU A 14 32.47 7.11 6.18
CA LEU A 14 32.25 6.77 7.58
C LEU A 14 33.56 6.29 8.19
N HIS A 15 34.18 7.13 9.00
CA HIS A 15 35.20 6.70 9.94
C HIS A 15 34.54 6.01 11.13
N PRO A 16 35.05 4.86 11.60
CA PRO A 16 34.57 4.26 12.84
C PRO A 16 35.12 5.08 14.02
N THR A 17 34.33 6.01 14.53
CA THR A 17 34.66 6.76 15.73
C THR A 17 33.74 6.36 16.88
N GLY A 18 34.33 5.72 17.85
CA GLY A 18 33.88 5.75 19.23
C GLY A 18 32.76 4.77 19.54
N LEU A 19 33.07 3.77 20.34
CA LEU A 19 32.13 3.06 21.21
C LEU A 19 31.32 4.11 22.00
N GLN A 20 30.24 4.60 21.45
CA GLN A 20 29.21 5.22 22.26
C GLN A 20 28.76 4.19 23.27
N ASN A 21 28.61 4.58 24.53
CA ASN A 21 28.03 3.77 25.59
C ASN A 21 26.65 3.32 25.13
N VAL A 22 26.55 2.16 24.48
CA VAL A 22 25.30 1.51 24.20
C VAL A 22 24.65 1.28 25.56
N ARG A 23 23.64 2.05 25.92
CA ARG A 23 22.80 1.82 27.10
C ARG A 23 22.18 0.43 26.91
N ARG A 24 22.78 -0.60 27.49
CA ARG A 24 22.25 -1.97 27.45
C ARG A 24 20.98 -1.99 28.29
N ILE A 25 19.85 -2.12 27.62
CA ILE A 25 18.59 -2.39 28.30
C ILE A 25 18.48 -3.89 28.60
N ASP A 26 17.87 -4.22 29.73
CA ASP A 26 17.50 -5.59 30.05
C ASP A 26 16.47 -6.13 29.00
N PRO A 27 16.71 -7.33 28.42
CA PRO A 27 15.83 -7.88 27.39
C PRO A 27 14.37 -8.07 27.83
N VAL A 28 14.12 -8.34 29.11
CA VAL A 28 12.75 -8.47 29.65
C VAL A 28 12.06 -7.11 29.62
N THR A 29 12.75 -6.05 30.02
CA THR A 29 12.24 -4.69 29.97
C THR A 29 11.97 -4.25 28.52
N ALA A 30 12.88 -4.56 27.59
CA ALA A 30 12.67 -4.28 26.17
C ALA A 30 11.42 -4.99 25.62
N SER A 31 11.23 -6.28 25.94
CA SER A 31 10.04 -7.04 25.53
C SER A 31 8.74 -6.49 26.12
N VAL A 32 8.76 -6.03 27.37
CA VAL A 32 7.58 -5.41 28.00
C VAL A 32 7.23 -4.07 27.34
N ILE A 33 8.24 -3.26 26.99
CA ILE A 33 8.02 -2.00 26.26
C ILE A 33 7.53 -2.29 24.84
N GLN A 34 8.08 -3.31 24.14
CA GLN A 34 7.56 -3.77 22.83
C GLN A 34 6.07 -4.07 22.91
N GLY A 35 5.66 -4.92 23.86
CA GLY A 35 4.23 -5.23 24.06
C GLY A 35 3.39 -4.01 24.37
N GLY A 36 3.94 -3.02 25.07
CA GLY A 36 3.31 -1.73 25.32
C GLY A 36 3.08 -0.92 24.02
N LEU A 37 4.11 -0.79 23.18
CA LEU A 37 4.04 -0.09 21.89
C LEU A 37 3.07 -0.78 20.94
N GLU A 38 3.11 -2.10 20.81
CA GLU A 38 2.19 -2.88 19.98
C GLU A 38 0.73 -2.72 20.45
N ASN A 39 0.48 -2.75 21.75
CA ASN A 39 -0.87 -2.53 22.29
C ASN A 39 -1.40 -1.12 22.00
N ILE A 40 -0.55 -0.10 22.02
CA ILE A 40 -0.94 1.26 21.63
C ILE A 40 -1.40 1.27 20.17
N ALA A 41 -0.61 0.69 19.27
CA ALA A 41 -0.96 0.63 17.85
C ALA A 41 -2.26 -0.16 17.60
N VAL A 42 -2.48 -1.26 18.34
CA VAL A 42 -3.74 -2.03 18.30
C VAL A 42 -4.94 -1.19 18.79
N GLU A 43 -4.78 -0.43 19.89
CA GLU A 43 -5.84 0.47 20.38
C GLU A 43 -6.19 1.55 19.35
N MET A 44 -5.16 2.14 18.70
CA MET A 44 -5.34 3.11 17.61
C MET A 44 -6.15 2.51 16.45
N GLY A 45 -5.73 1.33 15.95
CA GLY A 45 -6.40 0.64 14.84
C GLY A 45 -7.85 0.29 15.16
N HIS A 46 -8.13 -0.29 16.33
CA HIS A 46 -9.49 -0.61 16.75
C HIS A 46 -10.37 0.64 16.89
N LYS A 47 -9.82 1.75 17.40
CA LYS A 47 -10.57 3.00 17.51
C LYS A 47 -10.90 3.56 16.13
N LEU A 48 -9.93 3.58 15.22
CA LEU A 48 -10.13 4.05 13.86
C LEU A 48 -11.23 3.24 13.17
N MET A 49 -11.10 1.93 13.10
CA MET A 49 -12.07 1.02 12.48
C MET A 49 -13.50 1.23 13.02
N ARG A 50 -13.65 1.29 14.36
CA ARG A 50 -14.98 1.39 14.99
C ARG A 50 -15.64 2.74 14.87
N MET A 51 -14.87 3.83 14.70
CA MET A 51 -15.39 5.17 14.59
C MET A 51 -15.60 5.62 13.16
N SER A 52 -15.06 4.90 12.18
CA SER A 52 -15.16 5.23 10.77
C SER A 52 -16.57 5.02 10.21
N TYR A 53 -16.92 5.83 9.24
CA TYR A 53 -18.22 5.88 8.59
C TYR A 53 -18.22 5.10 7.27
N SER A 54 -17.15 5.20 6.48
CA SER A 54 -17.05 4.49 5.20
C SER A 54 -16.76 3.00 5.38
N SER A 55 -17.29 2.20 4.47
CA SER A 55 -17.05 0.76 4.45
C SER A 55 -15.60 0.41 4.13
N ILE A 56 -14.91 1.22 3.34
CA ILE A 56 -13.50 0.97 2.99
C ILE A 56 -12.57 0.95 4.22
N ILE A 57 -12.86 1.76 5.24
CA ILE A 57 -12.10 1.76 6.49
C ILE A 57 -12.72 0.80 7.51
N ARG A 58 -14.05 0.82 7.66
CA ARG A 58 -14.76 0.06 8.69
C ARG A 58 -14.79 -1.45 8.41
N GLU A 59 -15.03 -1.84 7.15
CA GLU A 59 -15.23 -3.23 6.75
C GLU A 59 -14.02 -3.80 6.00
N SER A 60 -13.47 -3.03 5.03
CA SER A 60 -12.30 -3.48 4.27
C SER A 60 -11.00 -3.30 5.03
N GLU A 61 -11.01 -2.56 6.15
CA GLU A 61 -9.84 -2.29 7.01
C GLU A 61 -8.65 -1.66 6.25
N ASP A 62 -8.94 -0.82 5.23
CA ASP A 62 -7.90 -0.14 4.47
C ASP A 62 -7.37 1.09 5.20
N PHE A 63 -6.61 0.83 6.24
CA PHE A 63 -5.99 1.84 7.09
C PHE A 63 -4.66 1.37 7.68
N GLY A 64 -3.89 2.29 8.24
CA GLY A 64 -2.68 2.03 9.02
C GLY A 64 -2.64 2.88 10.29
N ALA A 65 -1.95 2.39 11.32
CA ALA A 65 -1.67 3.13 12.53
C ALA A 65 -0.31 2.73 13.09
N ALA A 66 0.53 3.70 13.42
CA ALA A 66 1.90 3.46 13.86
C ALA A 66 2.39 4.54 14.83
N LEU A 67 3.41 4.19 15.62
CA LEU A 67 4.23 5.12 16.38
C LEU A 67 5.58 5.27 15.68
N ILE A 68 6.03 6.51 15.57
CA ILE A 68 7.24 6.91 14.88
C ILE A 68 8.11 7.72 15.85
N ASP A 69 9.42 7.53 15.82
CA ASP A 69 10.34 8.31 16.63
C ASP A 69 10.62 9.72 16.04
N PRO A 70 11.37 10.58 16.75
CA PRO A 70 11.68 11.92 16.26
C PRO A 70 12.47 11.95 14.95
N GLU A 71 13.21 10.89 14.62
CA GLU A 71 14.01 10.74 13.39
C GLU A 71 13.18 10.22 12.22
N GLY A 72 11.88 9.92 12.42
CA GLY A 72 11.00 9.40 11.38
C GLY A 72 11.12 7.89 11.17
N ARG A 73 11.65 7.13 12.17
CA ARG A 73 11.76 5.67 12.14
C ARG A 73 10.53 5.04 12.80
N GLN A 74 9.99 4.00 12.19
CA GLN A 74 8.84 3.27 12.73
C GLN A 74 9.24 2.42 13.93
N LEU A 75 8.52 2.59 15.03
CA LEU A 75 8.68 1.82 16.26
C LEU A 75 7.79 0.57 16.28
N CYS A 76 6.54 0.74 15.85
CA CYS A 76 5.54 -0.33 15.77
C CYS A 76 4.40 0.08 14.84
N GLU A 77 3.58 -0.89 14.44
CA GLU A 77 2.33 -0.67 13.70
C GLU A 77 1.22 -1.60 14.22
N THR A 78 -0.03 -1.27 13.87
CA THR A 78 -1.15 -2.17 14.18
C THR A 78 -1.16 -3.38 13.23
N PRO A 79 -1.35 -4.60 13.76
CA PRO A 79 -1.41 -5.80 12.91
C PRO A 79 -2.68 -5.90 12.06
N GLN A 80 -3.71 -5.08 12.32
CA GLN A 80 -4.93 -5.01 11.52
C GLN A 80 -4.79 -4.11 10.30
N SER A 81 -3.67 -3.44 10.10
CA SER A 81 -3.48 -2.56 8.95
C SER A 81 -3.22 -3.33 7.65
N THR A 82 -3.48 -2.64 6.54
CA THR A 82 -2.99 -3.08 5.24
C THR A 82 -1.52 -2.67 5.09
N PRO A 83 -0.65 -3.50 4.50
CA PRO A 83 0.75 -3.16 4.31
C PRO A 83 0.97 -1.88 3.52
N LEU A 84 0.12 -1.62 2.52
CA LEU A 84 0.19 -0.40 1.70
C LEU A 84 -0.22 0.87 2.44
N GLN A 85 -0.80 0.75 3.65
CA GLN A 85 -1.13 1.87 4.52
C GLN A 85 -0.08 2.07 5.60
N SER A 86 0.31 1.01 6.32
CA SER A 86 1.25 1.15 7.44
C SER A 86 2.71 1.26 6.98
N GLY A 87 3.10 0.53 5.93
CA GLY A 87 4.46 0.56 5.40
C GLY A 87 4.96 1.95 4.98
N PRO A 88 4.13 2.80 4.35
CA PRO A 88 4.50 4.16 3.98
C PRO A 88 4.63 5.15 5.15
N ILE A 89 4.12 4.86 6.35
CA ILE A 89 4.04 5.85 7.45
C ILE A 89 5.36 6.56 7.76
N PRO A 90 6.53 5.89 7.79
CA PRO A 90 7.81 6.59 7.91
C PRO A 90 8.03 7.64 6.83
N GLY A 91 7.68 7.32 5.58
CA GLY A 91 7.77 8.24 4.45
C GLY A 91 6.91 9.49 4.63
N TYR A 92 5.67 9.33 5.13
CA TYR A 92 4.79 10.46 5.45
C TYR A 92 5.41 11.40 6.48
N VAL A 93 5.95 10.86 7.58
CA VAL A 93 6.56 11.67 8.63
C VAL A 93 7.81 12.38 8.13
N GLN A 94 8.69 11.67 7.42
CA GLN A 94 9.89 12.27 6.82
C GLN A 94 9.54 13.36 5.81
N GLY A 95 8.49 13.16 4.99
CA GLY A 95 7.97 14.18 4.07
C GLY A 95 7.43 15.41 4.79
N ILE A 96 6.69 15.24 5.89
CA ILE A 96 6.23 16.36 6.74
C ILE A 96 7.43 17.11 7.33
N GLN A 97 8.41 16.40 7.88
CA GLN A 97 9.62 16.99 8.45
C GLN A 97 10.40 17.79 7.40
N GLN A 98 10.59 17.23 6.20
CA GLN A 98 11.23 17.92 5.09
C GLN A 98 10.50 19.22 4.74
N ILE A 99 9.18 19.17 4.51
CA ILE A 99 8.36 20.32 4.14
C ILE A 99 8.40 21.40 5.22
N PHE A 100 8.29 21.01 6.50
CA PHE A 100 8.36 21.94 7.62
C PHE A 100 9.74 22.62 7.68
N SER A 101 10.82 21.85 7.52
CA SER A 101 12.17 22.40 7.45
C SER A 101 12.34 23.41 6.31
N GLU A 102 11.82 23.10 5.12
CA GLU A 102 11.88 23.99 3.94
C GLU A 102 11.09 25.30 4.13
N ARG A 103 9.96 25.24 4.89
CA ARG A 103 9.10 26.40 5.18
C ARG A 103 9.56 27.19 6.41
N GLY A 104 10.41 26.62 7.26
CA GLY A 104 10.73 27.16 8.57
C GLY A 104 9.61 26.99 9.60
N ASP A 105 8.73 26.00 9.38
CA ASP A 105 7.68 25.62 10.32
C ASP A 105 8.25 24.70 11.41
N GLY A 106 7.55 24.63 12.56
CA GLY A 106 7.87 23.74 13.67
C GLY A 106 6.67 22.94 14.15
N PHE A 107 6.96 21.87 14.91
CA PHE A 107 5.97 21.09 15.61
C PHE A 107 5.69 21.73 16.98
N GLU A 108 4.42 21.82 17.35
CA GLU A 108 3.98 22.37 18.63
C GLU A 108 2.99 21.39 19.32
N PRO A 109 2.93 21.39 20.66
CA PRO A 109 1.94 20.59 21.36
C PRO A 109 0.52 20.93 20.93
N GLY A 110 -0.28 19.90 20.61
CA GLY A 110 -1.66 20.06 20.15
C GLY A 110 -1.82 20.20 18.63
N ASP A 111 -0.74 20.21 17.88
CA ASP A 111 -0.79 20.15 16.41
C ASP A 111 -1.39 18.82 15.93
N VAL A 112 -2.09 18.90 14.81
CA VAL A 112 -2.46 17.75 13.98
C VAL A 112 -2.19 18.11 12.53
N ILE A 113 -1.34 17.35 11.87
CA ILE A 113 -0.89 17.63 10.51
C ILE A 113 -1.57 16.65 9.56
N ILE A 114 -2.21 17.17 8.49
CA ILE A 114 -2.71 16.38 7.36
C ILE A 114 -1.67 16.35 6.24
N HIS A 115 -1.46 15.16 5.65
CA HIS A 115 -0.52 14.98 4.55
C HIS A 115 -0.94 13.84 3.63
N ASN A 116 -0.82 14.03 2.28
CA ASN A 116 -1.06 13.00 1.28
C ASN A 116 -0.23 13.20 0.00
N SER A 117 0.84 13.97 0.05
CA SER A 117 1.63 14.24 -1.15
C SER A 117 2.53 13.07 -1.52
N ALA A 118 2.20 12.36 -2.60
CA ALA A 118 2.92 11.19 -3.09
C ALA A 118 4.40 11.45 -3.39
N TYR A 119 4.76 12.65 -3.82
CA TYR A 119 6.14 13.06 -4.07
C TYR A 119 6.89 13.53 -2.82
N HIS A 120 6.25 13.45 -1.65
CA HIS A 120 6.83 13.76 -0.34
C HIS A 120 6.55 12.62 0.65
N GLY A 121 6.67 11.37 0.20
CA GLY A 121 6.63 10.19 1.05
C GLY A 121 5.27 9.57 1.30
N ALA A 122 4.16 10.17 0.82
CA ALA A 122 2.86 9.52 0.85
C ALA A 122 2.74 8.44 -0.23
N SER A 123 1.83 7.48 -0.03
CA SER A 123 1.63 6.40 -1.00
C SER A 123 0.93 6.89 -2.27
N HIS A 124 -0.22 7.52 -2.15
CA HIS A 124 -0.96 8.22 -3.21
C HIS A 124 -1.97 9.20 -2.60
N GLY A 125 -2.62 10.02 -3.43
CA GLY A 125 -3.51 11.08 -2.95
C GLY A 125 -4.65 10.64 -2.02
N PRO A 126 -5.42 9.57 -2.32
CA PRO A 126 -6.52 9.10 -1.48
C PRO A 126 -6.11 8.57 -0.11
N ASP A 127 -4.86 8.11 0.06
CA ASP A 127 -4.33 7.71 1.36
C ASP A 127 -3.88 8.94 2.13
N VAL A 128 -4.72 9.39 3.05
CA VAL A 128 -4.46 10.59 3.84
C VAL A 128 -3.91 10.22 5.21
N ALA A 129 -2.77 10.81 5.57
CA ALA A 129 -2.20 10.68 6.90
C ALA A 129 -2.65 11.83 7.82
N PHE A 130 -2.92 11.49 9.08
CA PHE A 130 -2.97 12.44 10.19
C PHE A 130 -1.85 12.14 11.16
N CYS A 131 -0.96 13.11 11.33
CA CYS A 131 0.23 13.02 12.16
C CYS A 131 0.06 13.94 13.39
N VAL A 132 0.15 13.34 14.59
CA VAL A 132 0.12 14.04 15.87
C VAL A 132 1.52 13.98 16.48
N PRO A 133 2.23 15.11 16.60
CA PRO A 133 3.51 15.17 17.27
C PRO A 133 3.33 14.93 18.78
N VAL A 134 4.18 14.05 19.33
CA VAL A 134 4.12 13.66 20.75
C VAL A 134 5.20 14.39 21.53
N PHE A 135 4.79 15.09 22.58
CA PHE A 135 5.69 15.85 23.45
C PHE A 135 5.72 15.29 24.86
N HIS A 136 6.92 15.24 25.44
CA HIS A 136 7.13 14.95 26.86
C HIS A 136 8.14 15.98 27.42
N ASP A 137 7.81 16.60 28.55
CA ASP A 137 8.63 17.66 29.18
C ASP A 137 9.08 18.76 28.18
N ASN A 138 8.19 19.20 27.31
CA ASN A 138 8.41 20.16 26.21
C ASN A 138 9.37 19.69 25.09
N GLY A 139 9.87 18.46 25.13
CA GLY A 139 10.64 17.85 24.03
C GLY A 139 9.75 17.02 23.11
N LEU A 140 10.00 17.10 21.80
CA LEU A 140 9.38 16.19 20.83
C LEU A 140 9.99 14.79 21.02
N VAL A 141 9.14 13.79 21.30
CA VAL A 141 9.57 12.40 21.58
C VAL A 141 9.09 11.41 20.53
N GLY A 142 8.36 11.87 19.52
CA GLY A 142 7.89 11.04 18.42
C GLY A 142 6.61 11.55 17.79
N PHE A 143 5.98 10.68 17.00
CA PHE A 143 4.73 10.97 16.31
C PHE A 143 3.79 9.76 16.43
N SER A 144 2.51 10.06 16.60
CA SER A 144 1.42 9.09 16.46
C SER A 144 0.71 9.36 15.15
N VAL A 145 0.65 8.35 14.28
CA VAL A 145 0.21 8.54 12.89
C VAL A 145 -0.84 7.52 12.53
N THR A 146 -1.88 7.98 11.84
CA THR A 146 -2.87 7.14 11.16
C THR A 146 -2.89 7.48 9.68
N THR A 147 -3.03 6.45 8.84
CA THR A 147 -3.31 6.57 7.41
C THR A 147 -4.61 5.84 7.10
N ALA A 148 -5.35 6.29 6.10
CA ALA A 148 -6.53 5.58 5.61
C ALA A 148 -6.85 5.98 4.18
N HIS A 149 -7.41 5.04 3.42
CA HIS A 149 -7.94 5.30 2.10
C HIS A 149 -9.31 5.97 2.20
N HIS A 150 -9.45 7.16 1.63
CA HIS A 150 -10.71 7.88 1.62
C HIS A 150 -11.51 7.63 0.33
N LEU A 151 -12.82 7.46 0.48
CA LEU A 151 -13.73 7.22 -0.65
C LEU A 151 -13.66 8.26 -1.75
N ASP A 152 -13.39 9.51 -1.39
CA ASP A 152 -13.28 10.61 -2.37
C ASP A 152 -12.48 11.77 -1.77
N ILE A 153 -11.49 12.26 -2.50
CA ILE A 153 -10.71 13.45 -2.15
C ILE A 153 -10.83 14.56 -3.19
N GLY A 154 -11.92 14.55 -3.97
CA GLY A 154 -12.20 15.58 -4.96
C GLY A 154 -11.43 15.41 -6.29
N ALA A 155 -11.05 14.19 -6.65
CA ALA A 155 -10.44 13.91 -7.94
C ALA A 155 -11.41 14.11 -9.11
N LEU A 156 -10.91 14.07 -10.34
CA LEU A 156 -11.71 14.22 -11.55
C LEU A 156 -12.81 13.15 -11.61
N SER A 157 -12.49 11.90 -11.35
CA SER A 157 -13.43 10.78 -11.33
C SER A 157 -13.94 10.50 -9.90
N PRO A 158 -15.24 10.13 -9.73
CA PRO A 158 -15.78 9.72 -8.44
C PRO A 158 -15.00 8.56 -7.84
N GLY A 159 -14.91 8.54 -6.50
CA GLY A 159 -14.11 7.55 -5.78
C GLY A 159 -12.62 7.79 -5.90
N SER A 160 -12.21 8.92 -6.47
CA SER A 160 -10.80 9.19 -6.79
C SER A 160 -10.13 7.99 -7.51
N CYS A 161 -10.92 7.30 -8.36
CA CYS A 161 -10.53 6.12 -9.12
C CYS A 161 -10.49 6.49 -10.60
N GLY A 162 -9.37 7.01 -11.08
CA GLY A 162 -9.25 7.65 -12.39
C GLY A 162 -8.06 7.21 -13.22
N ILE A 163 -7.82 5.89 -13.35
CA ILE A 163 -6.64 5.33 -14.04
C ILE A 163 -6.47 5.78 -15.49
N VAL A 164 -7.53 6.21 -16.15
CA VAL A 164 -7.49 6.75 -17.51
C VAL A 164 -7.69 8.26 -17.50
N ASP A 165 -8.54 8.76 -16.60
CA ASP A 165 -9.01 10.14 -16.63
C ASP A 165 -8.00 11.13 -16.00
N ALA A 166 -7.23 10.70 -14.99
CA ALA A 166 -6.23 11.56 -14.36
C ALA A 166 -4.96 11.66 -15.21
N ILE A 167 -4.78 12.78 -15.87
CA ILE A 167 -3.65 13.03 -16.79
C ILE A 167 -2.43 13.64 -16.13
N ASP A 168 -2.53 14.05 -14.89
CA ASP A 168 -1.44 14.57 -14.06
C ASP A 168 -1.82 14.48 -12.57
N ALA A 169 -0.88 14.73 -11.69
CA ALA A 169 -1.08 14.69 -10.25
C ALA A 169 -2.12 15.70 -9.71
N TYR A 170 -2.45 16.76 -10.48
CA TYR A 170 -3.48 17.73 -10.07
C TYR A 170 -4.90 17.21 -10.30
N ALA A 171 -5.08 16.30 -11.27
CA ALA A 171 -6.36 15.67 -11.54
C ALA A 171 -6.75 14.59 -10.51
N GLU A 172 -5.81 14.21 -9.63
CA GLU A 172 -5.97 13.17 -8.61
C GLU A 172 -6.68 13.65 -7.32
N GLY A 173 -7.09 14.91 -7.26
CA GLY A 173 -7.83 15.49 -6.13
C GLY A 173 -6.98 16.41 -5.26
N LEU A 174 -7.50 16.68 -4.04
CA LEU A 174 -6.87 17.60 -3.11
C LEU A 174 -5.52 17.08 -2.62
N GLN A 175 -4.50 17.91 -2.73
CA GLN A 175 -3.17 17.61 -2.21
C GLN A 175 -2.90 18.42 -0.94
N PHE A 176 -2.59 17.71 0.14
CA PHE A 176 -2.21 18.28 1.44
C PHE A 176 -0.71 18.08 1.64
N LYS A 177 0.04 19.17 1.54
CA LYS A 177 1.50 19.16 1.77
C LYS A 177 1.79 19.66 3.17
N ALA A 178 1.72 18.76 4.17
CA ALA A 178 1.99 19.04 5.56
C ALA A 178 1.25 20.31 6.07
N LEU A 179 -0.09 20.25 6.14
CA LEU A 179 -0.92 21.35 6.61
C LEU A 179 -1.42 21.06 8.04
N LYS A 180 -1.40 22.07 8.92
CA LYS A 180 -1.97 21.95 10.26
C LYS A 180 -3.49 22.06 10.20
N VAL A 181 -4.21 20.97 10.43
CA VAL A 181 -5.67 20.97 10.63
C VAL A 181 -6.04 21.39 12.04
N TYR A 182 -5.15 21.15 13.01
CA TYR A 182 -5.12 21.79 14.31
C TYR A 182 -3.75 22.43 14.50
N ASP A 183 -3.74 23.70 14.89
CA ASP A 183 -2.54 24.45 15.28
C ASP A 183 -2.62 24.72 16.78
N ARG A 184 -1.73 24.11 17.55
CA ARG A 184 -1.70 24.21 19.02
C ARG A 184 -3.07 23.95 19.68
N GLY A 185 -3.79 22.97 19.19
CA GLY A 185 -5.11 22.55 19.68
C GLY A 185 -6.29 23.30 19.07
N GLU A 186 -6.06 24.36 18.31
CA GLU A 186 -7.13 25.14 17.67
C GLU A 186 -7.42 24.65 16.26
N LEU A 187 -8.69 24.34 15.97
CA LEU A 187 -9.14 23.85 14.67
C LEU A 187 -8.97 24.91 13.56
N ASN A 188 -8.28 24.57 12.49
CA ASN A 188 -8.21 25.38 11.27
C ASN A 188 -9.53 25.28 10.47
N ARG A 189 -10.54 26.05 10.90
CA ARG A 189 -11.89 26.04 10.31
C ARG A 189 -11.91 26.32 8.81
N PRO A 190 -11.14 27.29 8.26
CA PRO A 190 -11.11 27.52 6.80
C PRO A 190 -10.64 26.29 6.02
N LEU A 191 -9.60 25.60 6.47
CA LEU A 191 -9.10 24.39 5.82
C LEU A 191 -10.16 23.28 5.88
N TRP A 192 -10.81 23.11 7.02
CA TRP A 192 -11.87 22.10 7.22
C TRP A 192 -13.09 22.36 6.32
N GLN A 193 -13.47 23.64 6.16
CA GLN A 193 -14.54 24.02 5.25
C GLN A 193 -14.16 23.78 3.79
N MET A 194 -12.92 24.13 3.39
CA MET A 194 -12.42 23.87 2.05
C MET A 194 -12.47 22.37 1.72
N LEU A 195 -12.11 21.50 2.66
CA LEU A 195 -12.23 20.05 2.51
C LEU A 195 -13.67 19.64 2.19
N ARG A 196 -14.62 20.05 3.03
CA ARG A 196 -16.05 19.71 2.87
C ARG A 196 -16.64 20.17 1.55
N ASP A 197 -16.21 21.33 1.05
CA ASP A 197 -16.77 21.95 -0.16
C ASP A 197 -16.20 21.33 -1.45
N ASN A 198 -15.12 20.56 -1.38
CA ASN A 198 -14.39 20.05 -2.56
C ASN A 198 -14.40 18.52 -2.69
N ILE A 199 -15.04 17.80 -1.80
CA ILE A 199 -15.12 16.33 -1.83
C ILE A 199 -16.58 15.87 -2.01
N ARG A 200 -16.78 14.72 -2.68
CA ARG A 200 -18.07 14.05 -2.75
C ARG A 200 -18.31 13.28 -1.45
N ALA A 201 -19.56 13.12 -1.05
CA ALA A 201 -19.92 12.46 0.22
C ALA A 201 -19.18 12.99 1.46
N PRO A 202 -19.17 14.33 1.71
CA PRO A 202 -18.32 14.96 2.72
C PRO A 202 -18.59 14.47 4.14
N ASP A 203 -19.80 14.05 4.46
CA ASP A 203 -20.14 13.59 5.82
C ASP A 203 -19.47 12.24 6.15
N LEU A 204 -19.32 11.35 5.17
CA LEU A 204 -18.59 10.10 5.35
C LEU A 204 -17.09 10.37 5.46
N VAL A 205 -16.52 11.09 4.48
CA VAL A 205 -15.07 11.31 4.40
C VAL A 205 -14.55 12.14 5.58
N VAL A 206 -15.25 13.21 5.95
CA VAL A 206 -14.86 14.04 7.11
C VAL A 206 -15.04 13.27 8.42
N GLY A 207 -16.08 12.44 8.52
CA GLY A 207 -16.26 11.55 9.68
C GLY A 207 -15.10 10.57 9.83
N ASP A 208 -14.60 9.99 8.75
CA ASP A 208 -13.42 9.14 8.74
C ASP A 208 -12.14 9.90 9.14
N MET A 209 -11.95 11.12 8.64
CA MET A 209 -10.85 11.99 9.04
C MET A 209 -10.87 12.31 10.54
N GLU A 210 -12.06 12.58 11.11
CA GLU A 210 -12.22 12.79 12.55
C GLU A 210 -11.90 11.52 13.36
N ALA A 211 -12.26 10.33 12.84
CA ALA A 211 -11.90 9.06 13.45
C ALA A 211 -10.38 8.83 13.46
N GLN A 212 -9.68 9.14 12.34
CA GLN A 212 -8.22 9.10 12.26
C GLN A 212 -7.55 10.02 13.28
N ILE A 213 -7.99 11.28 13.37
CA ILE A 213 -7.47 12.26 14.33
C ILE A 213 -7.67 11.77 15.77
N ALA A 214 -8.84 11.20 16.08
CA ALA A 214 -9.12 10.67 17.41
C ALA A 214 -8.26 9.45 17.74
N ALA A 215 -7.97 8.58 16.77
CA ALA A 215 -7.09 7.43 16.93
C ALA A 215 -5.62 7.86 17.11
N ALA A 216 -5.15 8.83 16.32
CA ALA A 216 -3.79 9.35 16.44
C ALA A 216 -3.57 10.08 17.79
N ARG A 217 -4.56 10.83 18.29
CA ARG A 217 -4.48 11.46 19.61
C ARG A 217 -4.40 10.44 20.75
N ILE A 218 -5.18 9.37 20.69
CA ILE A 218 -5.08 8.30 21.70
C ILE A 218 -3.69 7.64 21.68
N GLY A 219 -3.13 7.38 20.50
CA GLY A 219 -1.76 6.86 20.38
C GLY A 219 -0.75 7.77 21.04
N ALA A 220 -0.85 9.09 20.82
CA ALA A 220 0.01 10.09 21.45
C ALA A 220 -0.12 10.09 22.99
N GLU A 221 -1.35 10.07 23.52
CA GLU A 221 -1.61 10.01 24.96
C GLU A 221 -1.02 8.74 25.59
N ARG A 222 -1.27 7.57 25.01
CA ARG A 222 -0.75 6.29 25.49
C ARG A 222 0.77 6.19 25.41
N PHE A 223 1.39 6.79 24.39
CA PHE A 223 2.84 6.82 24.30
C PHE A 223 3.47 7.65 25.40
N VAL A 224 2.89 8.81 25.74
CA VAL A 224 3.30 9.62 26.91
C VAL A 224 3.11 8.85 28.21
N GLU A 225 2.00 8.12 28.38
CA GLU A 225 1.77 7.26 29.56
C GLU A 225 2.83 6.16 29.68
N LEU A 226 3.22 5.54 28.55
CA LEU A 226 4.29 4.53 28.53
C LEU A 226 5.64 5.15 28.98
N ILE A 227 5.99 6.33 28.42
CA ILE A 227 7.19 7.08 28.81
C ILE A 227 7.13 7.46 30.30
N GLY A 228 5.98 7.93 30.79
CA GLY A 228 5.79 8.26 32.21
C GLY A 228 6.00 7.06 33.16
N ARG A 229 5.69 5.85 32.69
CA ARG A 229 5.84 4.61 33.47
C ARG A 229 7.30 4.11 33.55
N TYR A 230 8.04 4.17 32.45
CA TYR A 230 9.36 3.57 32.34
C TYR A 230 10.50 4.59 32.31
N GLY A 231 10.19 5.87 32.08
CA GLY A 231 11.16 6.93 31.83
C GLY A 231 11.57 7.01 30.36
N LEU A 232 11.75 8.23 29.84
CA LEU A 232 12.10 8.48 28.43
C LEU A 232 13.37 7.74 28.01
N ASP A 233 14.45 7.89 28.77
CA ASP A 233 15.74 7.22 28.50
C ASP A 233 15.61 5.70 28.34
N THR A 234 14.72 5.06 29.11
CA THR A 234 14.48 3.62 29.07
C THR A 234 13.69 3.21 27.85
N VAL A 235 12.67 4.00 27.47
CA VAL A 235 11.84 3.74 26.29
C VAL A 235 12.68 3.92 25.02
N GLU A 236 13.47 4.98 24.91
CA GLU A 236 14.37 5.21 23.77
C GLU A 236 15.38 4.06 23.62
N ALA A 237 16.05 3.67 24.72
CA ALA A 237 16.99 2.55 24.69
C ALA A 237 16.32 1.21 24.30
N ALA A 238 15.06 1.00 24.70
CA ALA A 238 14.30 -0.17 24.28
C ALA A 238 13.98 -0.12 22.78
N CYS A 239 13.54 1.02 22.25
CA CYS A 239 13.24 1.19 20.83
C CYS A 239 14.48 0.93 19.96
N ASP A 240 15.64 1.48 20.35
CA ASP A 240 16.89 1.24 19.63
C ASP A 240 17.29 -0.24 19.66
N GLU A 241 17.24 -0.91 20.81
CA GLU A 241 17.55 -2.36 20.93
C GLU A 241 16.58 -3.21 20.09
N LEU A 242 15.28 -2.86 20.07
CA LEU A 242 14.27 -3.57 19.27
C LEU A 242 14.54 -3.41 17.76
N MET A 243 14.91 -2.22 17.31
CA MET A 243 15.31 -2.00 15.91
C MET A 243 16.60 -2.76 15.55
N ASP A 244 17.60 -2.72 16.42
CA ASP A 244 18.86 -3.46 16.23
C ASP A 244 18.63 -4.98 16.25
N HIS A 245 17.70 -5.46 17.08
CA HIS A 245 17.28 -6.86 17.08
C HIS A 245 16.60 -7.26 15.77
N SER A 246 15.66 -6.45 15.28
CA SER A 246 14.98 -6.69 14.01
C SER A 246 15.95 -6.70 12.83
N GLU A 247 16.91 -5.78 12.81
CA GLU A 247 18.00 -5.77 11.81
C GLU A 247 18.83 -7.05 11.88
N ARG A 248 19.28 -7.48 13.07
CA ARG A 248 20.04 -8.72 13.23
C ARG A 248 19.29 -9.94 12.70
N VAL A 249 17.98 -10.03 12.97
CA VAL A 249 17.14 -11.13 12.47
C VAL A 249 17.05 -11.11 10.95
N MET A 250 16.83 -9.94 10.35
CA MET A 250 16.78 -9.80 8.89
C MET A 250 18.13 -10.15 8.25
N ARG A 251 19.24 -9.65 8.80
CA ARG A 251 20.59 -9.98 8.31
C ARG A 251 20.90 -11.47 8.36
N LEU A 252 20.54 -12.15 9.44
CA LEU A 252 20.70 -13.61 9.55
C LEU A 252 19.85 -14.37 8.53
N ALA A 253 18.64 -13.88 8.24
CA ALA A 253 17.78 -14.46 7.21
C ALA A 253 18.37 -14.26 5.80
N ILE A 254 18.97 -13.10 5.53
CA ILE A 254 19.66 -12.80 4.28
C ILE A 254 20.93 -13.65 4.12
N GLU A 255 21.73 -13.77 5.16
CA GLU A 255 22.96 -14.60 5.19
C GLU A 255 22.71 -16.09 4.86
N ALA A 256 21.47 -16.55 5.08
CA ALA A 256 21.08 -17.92 4.73
C ALA A 256 20.80 -18.10 3.22
N LEU A 257 20.73 -17.02 2.45
CA LEU A 257 20.59 -17.07 1.00
C LEU A 257 21.93 -17.30 0.32
N PRO A 258 21.97 -17.97 -0.84
CA PRO A 258 23.18 -17.98 -1.66
C PRO A 258 23.50 -16.57 -2.18
N ASP A 259 24.76 -16.16 -2.07
CA ASP A 259 25.24 -14.95 -2.72
C ASP A 259 25.04 -15.05 -4.25
N GLY A 260 24.64 -13.93 -4.88
CA GLY A 260 24.44 -13.93 -6.32
C GLY A 260 23.56 -12.78 -6.81
N VAL A 261 23.28 -12.79 -8.10
CA VAL A 261 22.41 -11.81 -8.75
C VAL A 261 21.24 -12.55 -9.42
N TYR A 262 20.06 -12.35 -8.91
CA TYR A 262 18.82 -13.00 -9.34
C TYR A 262 17.96 -12.02 -10.13
N ARG A 263 17.48 -12.40 -11.31
CA ARG A 263 16.80 -11.48 -12.23
C ARG A 263 15.43 -12.00 -12.62
N ALA A 264 14.48 -11.09 -12.72
CA ALA A 264 13.18 -11.38 -13.31
C ALA A 264 12.67 -10.20 -14.11
N ARG A 265 11.77 -10.51 -15.02
CA ARG A 265 11.00 -9.55 -15.79
C ARG A 265 9.56 -10.03 -15.87
N THR A 266 8.63 -9.12 -15.62
CA THR A 266 7.20 -9.30 -15.87
C THR A 266 6.64 -8.07 -16.57
N PHE A 267 5.33 -8.05 -16.78
CA PHE A 267 4.66 -6.95 -17.47
C PHE A 267 3.37 -6.60 -16.75
N ILE A 268 3.01 -5.33 -16.78
CA ILE A 268 1.65 -4.88 -16.51
C ILE A 268 0.91 -4.62 -17.82
N ASP A 269 -0.40 -4.76 -17.78
CA ASP A 269 -1.25 -4.43 -18.92
C ASP A 269 -1.02 -2.96 -19.30
N GLY A 270 -0.85 -2.69 -20.58
CA GLY A 270 -0.74 -1.33 -21.07
C GLY A 270 -2.11 -0.66 -21.23
N PHE A 271 -2.07 0.50 -21.81
CA PHE A 271 -3.27 1.25 -22.19
C PHE A 271 -3.64 0.95 -23.62
N LEU A 272 -4.94 0.74 -23.85
CA LEU A 272 -5.50 0.46 -25.18
C LEU A 272 -5.98 1.74 -25.91
N ASP A 273 -5.89 2.89 -25.23
CA ASP A 273 -6.32 4.19 -25.72
C ASP A 273 -5.22 4.89 -26.53
N GLY A 274 -4.87 4.36 -27.67
CA GLY A 274 -3.92 4.99 -28.59
C GLY A 274 -3.09 4.01 -29.39
N ASP A 275 -2.45 4.53 -30.44
CA ASP A 275 -1.59 3.77 -31.36
C ASP A 275 -0.12 3.74 -30.92
N ASP A 276 0.21 4.19 -29.68
CA ASP A 276 1.57 4.20 -29.17
C ASP A 276 1.98 2.82 -28.64
N PRO A 277 2.83 2.08 -29.35
CA PRO A 277 3.26 0.74 -28.94
C PRO A 277 4.00 0.74 -27.59
N SER A 278 4.59 1.85 -27.17
CA SER A 278 5.29 1.98 -25.88
C SER A 278 4.36 1.91 -24.68
N ARG A 279 3.05 2.09 -24.89
CA ARG A 279 2.00 1.98 -23.88
C ARG A 279 1.32 0.61 -23.84
N GLY A 280 1.65 -0.27 -24.77
CA GLY A 280 1.00 -1.57 -24.91
C GLY A 280 1.48 -2.62 -23.91
N ASP A 281 2.77 -2.62 -23.62
CA ASP A 281 3.44 -3.57 -22.73
C ASP A 281 4.43 -2.82 -21.86
N LEU A 282 4.17 -2.78 -20.56
CA LEU A 282 4.99 -2.03 -19.62
C LEU A 282 5.81 -2.99 -18.76
N PRO A 283 7.09 -3.23 -19.10
CA PRO A 283 7.93 -4.15 -18.35
C PRO A 283 8.31 -3.60 -16.98
N ILE A 284 8.31 -4.50 -16.00
CA ILE A 284 8.98 -4.33 -14.72
C ILE A 284 10.16 -5.28 -14.70
N GLU A 285 11.36 -4.75 -14.52
CA GLU A 285 12.61 -5.51 -14.39
C GLU A 285 13.16 -5.37 -12.99
N VAL A 286 13.61 -6.49 -12.41
CA VAL A 286 14.20 -6.54 -11.09
C VAL A 286 15.47 -7.37 -11.14
N ALA A 287 16.55 -6.83 -10.56
CA ALA A 287 17.77 -7.56 -10.25
C ALA A 287 17.99 -7.50 -8.73
N VAL A 288 18.00 -8.66 -8.08
CA VAL A 288 18.29 -8.78 -6.66
C VAL A 288 19.72 -9.25 -6.48
N THR A 289 20.57 -8.42 -5.88
CA THR A 289 21.92 -8.80 -5.49
C THR A 289 21.94 -9.16 -4.01
N VAL A 290 22.36 -10.37 -3.69
CA VAL A 290 22.60 -10.84 -2.33
C VAL A 290 24.11 -10.90 -2.13
N GLU A 291 24.60 -10.18 -1.12
CA GLU A 291 26.02 -10.14 -0.76
C GLU A 291 26.15 -10.18 0.77
N GLY A 292 26.51 -11.36 1.30
CA GLY A 292 26.59 -11.62 2.73
C GLY A 292 25.25 -11.39 3.43
N SER A 293 25.13 -10.35 4.24
CA SER A 293 23.93 -10.02 5.02
C SER A 293 23.12 -8.85 4.44
N ASP A 294 23.43 -8.41 3.23
CA ASP A 294 22.80 -7.26 2.58
C ASP A 294 22.11 -7.66 1.26
N ILE A 295 21.01 -6.98 0.93
CA ILE A 295 20.30 -7.13 -0.33
C ILE A 295 20.21 -5.77 -1.02
N THR A 296 20.54 -5.75 -2.33
CA THR A 296 20.23 -4.63 -3.21
C THR A 296 19.16 -5.06 -4.22
N VAL A 297 18.05 -4.31 -4.29
CA VAL A 297 16.98 -4.49 -5.28
C VAL A 297 17.07 -3.37 -6.31
N ASP A 298 17.46 -3.73 -7.55
CA ASP A 298 17.67 -2.80 -8.65
C ASP A 298 16.58 -2.96 -9.71
N PHE A 299 15.84 -1.88 -9.96
CA PHE A 299 14.78 -1.78 -10.96
C PHE A 299 15.25 -1.21 -12.31
N THR A 300 16.55 -1.11 -12.54
CA THR A 300 17.09 -0.66 -13.83
C THR A 300 16.60 -1.54 -14.97
N GLY A 301 16.00 -0.94 -16.00
CA GLY A 301 15.36 -1.65 -17.12
C GLY A 301 13.83 -1.64 -17.05
N THR A 302 13.24 -1.27 -15.91
CA THR A 302 11.80 -1.03 -15.80
C THR A 302 11.37 0.10 -16.76
N ALA A 303 10.16 -0.01 -17.31
CA ALA A 303 9.60 0.96 -18.24
C ALA A 303 9.69 2.39 -17.73
N ALA A 304 9.81 3.34 -18.65
CA ALA A 304 9.68 4.75 -18.33
C ALA A 304 8.30 5.06 -17.70
N GLN A 305 8.25 6.09 -16.86
CA GLN A 305 6.96 6.59 -16.33
C GLN A 305 5.98 6.86 -17.47
N VAL A 306 4.69 6.63 -17.22
CA VAL A 306 3.64 7.08 -18.13
C VAL A 306 3.17 8.46 -17.65
N PRO A 307 3.53 9.53 -18.36
CA PRO A 307 3.42 10.89 -17.82
C PRO A 307 1.98 11.38 -17.64
N ASP A 308 1.03 10.75 -18.32
CA ASP A 308 -0.38 11.12 -18.38
C ASP A 308 -1.33 9.96 -18.00
N ARG A 309 -0.83 8.97 -17.26
CA ARG A 309 -1.64 7.86 -16.73
C ARG A 309 -1.16 7.47 -15.33
N PRO A 310 -2.06 7.31 -14.36
CA PRO A 310 -1.75 7.23 -12.94
C PRO A 310 -1.32 5.85 -12.44
N ILE A 311 -0.55 5.12 -13.22
CA ILE A 311 0.01 3.81 -12.83
C ILE A 311 1.43 3.92 -12.26
N ASN A 312 1.96 5.13 -12.19
CA ASN A 312 3.30 5.39 -11.69
C ASN A 312 3.35 5.19 -10.17
N MET A 313 4.47 4.72 -9.67
CA MET A 313 4.66 4.28 -8.30
C MET A 313 5.81 5.08 -7.67
N PRO A 314 5.54 6.04 -6.77
CA PRO A 314 6.58 6.83 -6.12
C PRO A 314 7.58 5.94 -5.38
N LEU A 315 8.87 6.33 -5.40
CA LEU A 315 9.92 5.55 -4.75
C LEU A 315 9.69 5.47 -3.23
N LYS A 316 9.45 6.60 -2.58
CA LYS A 316 9.15 6.68 -1.15
C LYS A 316 7.65 6.49 -0.90
N GLY A 317 7.34 5.65 0.06
CA GLY A 317 5.97 5.35 0.45
C GLY A 317 5.26 4.33 -0.44
N THR A 318 5.87 3.86 -1.54
CA THR A 318 5.24 2.88 -2.42
C THR A 318 6.22 1.80 -2.88
N THR A 319 7.24 2.14 -3.68
CA THR A 319 8.22 1.16 -4.19
C THR A 319 9.02 0.53 -3.06
N ASP A 320 9.48 1.33 -2.12
CA ASP A 320 10.17 0.87 -0.93
C ASP A 320 9.28 -0.08 -0.09
N CYS A 321 8.01 0.27 0.13
CA CYS A 321 7.05 -0.59 0.83
C CYS A 321 6.88 -1.94 0.13
N ALA A 322 6.68 -1.97 -1.20
CA ALA A 322 6.54 -3.21 -1.96
C ALA A 322 7.76 -4.12 -1.84
N VAL A 323 8.97 -3.54 -1.86
CA VAL A 323 10.22 -4.27 -1.68
C VAL A 323 10.34 -4.86 -0.28
N TRP A 324 10.17 -4.03 0.76
CA TRP A 324 10.33 -4.44 2.15
C TRP A 324 9.33 -5.53 2.55
N LEU A 325 8.06 -5.35 2.16
CA LEU A 325 7.02 -6.33 2.40
C LEU A 325 7.34 -7.66 1.75
N THR A 326 7.75 -7.65 0.47
CA THR A 326 8.04 -8.88 -0.27
C THR A 326 9.23 -9.62 0.33
N ILE A 327 10.33 -8.94 0.62
CA ILE A 327 11.51 -9.55 1.24
C ILE A 327 11.15 -10.13 2.61
N ARG A 328 10.44 -9.36 3.46
CA ARG A 328 9.98 -9.86 4.77
C ARG A 328 9.13 -11.12 4.63
N SER A 329 8.15 -11.13 3.72
CA SER A 329 7.23 -12.26 3.56
C SER A 329 7.91 -13.53 3.03
N ILE A 330 9.00 -13.38 2.29
CA ILE A 330 9.81 -14.50 1.81
C ILE A 330 10.75 -15.03 2.90
N LEU A 331 11.41 -14.14 3.64
CA LEU A 331 12.52 -14.52 4.53
C LEU A 331 12.10 -14.78 5.97
N LEU A 332 11.02 -14.18 6.46
CA LEU A 332 10.60 -14.31 7.85
C LEU A 332 9.30 -15.10 7.98
N ASP A 333 9.41 -16.38 8.30
CA ASP A 333 8.26 -17.24 8.60
C ASP A 333 7.55 -16.77 9.89
N SER A 334 6.27 -16.43 9.79
CA SER A 334 5.47 -15.96 10.92
C SER A 334 5.34 -16.97 12.06
N ALA A 335 5.47 -18.28 11.80
CA ALA A 335 5.47 -19.30 12.84
C ALA A 335 6.73 -19.26 13.71
N VAL A 336 7.83 -18.74 13.18
CA VAL A 336 9.13 -18.64 13.88
C VAL A 336 9.41 -17.19 14.29
N HIS A 337 9.14 -16.24 13.41
CA HIS A 337 9.51 -14.83 13.54
C HIS A 337 8.32 -13.92 13.87
N GLY A 338 7.15 -14.49 14.21
CA GLY A 338 5.93 -13.70 14.49
C GLY A 338 6.06 -12.74 15.68
N HIS A 339 7.08 -12.92 16.52
CA HIS A 339 7.39 -12.03 17.65
C HIS A 339 8.26 -10.83 17.26
N ILE A 340 8.80 -10.80 16.03
CA ILE A 340 9.63 -9.69 15.55
C ILE A 340 8.71 -8.54 15.14
N PRO A 341 8.83 -7.37 15.76
CA PRO A 341 7.96 -6.24 15.45
C PRO A 341 8.23 -5.71 14.04
N GLN A 342 7.19 -5.19 13.40
CA GLN A 342 7.34 -4.44 12.16
C GLN A 342 7.85 -3.04 12.49
N ASN A 343 9.17 -2.86 12.38
CA ASN A 343 9.84 -1.59 12.64
C ASN A 343 10.92 -1.30 11.59
N SER A 344 11.48 -0.10 11.62
CA SER A 344 12.50 0.35 10.66
C SER A 344 13.82 -0.43 10.71
N GLY A 345 14.06 -1.24 11.73
CA GLY A 345 15.24 -2.12 11.80
C GLY A 345 15.25 -3.18 10.70
N LEU A 346 14.08 -3.71 10.33
CA LEU A 346 13.95 -4.72 9.28
C LEU A 346 14.41 -4.24 7.90
N THR A 347 14.36 -2.95 7.64
CA THR A 347 14.65 -2.38 6.31
C THR A 347 16.11 -1.97 6.13
N ARG A 348 16.89 -1.87 7.22
CA ARG A 348 18.28 -1.39 7.20
C ARG A 348 19.22 -2.17 6.26
N PRO A 349 19.14 -3.53 6.14
CA PRO A 349 20.00 -4.29 5.25
C PRO A 349 19.52 -4.33 3.79
N ILE A 350 18.50 -3.55 3.42
CA ILE A 350 17.86 -3.60 2.09
C ILE A 350 18.06 -2.26 1.39
N GLU A 351 18.84 -2.24 0.32
CA GLU A 351 19.02 -1.10 -0.56
C GLU A 351 18.10 -1.20 -1.78
N ILE A 352 17.55 -0.07 -2.21
CA ILE A 352 16.66 0.00 -3.38
C ILE A 352 17.23 0.98 -4.39
N VAL A 353 17.48 0.49 -5.61
CA VAL A 353 17.92 1.30 -6.75
C VAL A 353 16.77 1.38 -7.75
N ALA A 354 16.19 2.58 -7.90
CA ALA A 354 15.13 2.85 -8.86
C ALA A 354 15.46 4.12 -9.65
N PRO A 355 15.81 4.02 -10.95
CA PRO A 355 16.14 5.18 -11.76
C PRO A 355 14.98 6.18 -11.85
N ALA A 356 15.28 7.47 -11.69
CA ALA A 356 14.27 8.52 -11.81
C ALA A 356 13.65 8.55 -13.22
N GLY A 357 12.36 8.83 -13.31
CA GLY A 357 11.63 8.86 -14.56
C GLY A 357 11.15 7.46 -15.04
N THR A 358 11.21 6.46 -14.17
CA THR A 358 10.62 5.13 -14.42
C THR A 358 9.26 4.98 -13.72
N LEU A 359 8.52 3.93 -14.05
CA LEU A 359 7.25 3.56 -13.38
C LEU A 359 7.37 3.46 -11.86
N VAL A 360 8.53 3.05 -11.36
CA VAL A 360 8.81 2.81 -9.94
C VAL A 360 9.53 3.97 -9.23
N ASN A 361 9.80 5.05 -9.94
CA ASN A 361 10.36 6.30 -9.42
C ASN A 361 10.02 7.47 -10.37
N PRO A 362 8.74 7.82 -10.49
CA PRO A 362 8.30 8.87 -11.41
C PRO A 362 8.78 10.25 -10.96
N VAL A 363 8.78 11.17 -11.92
CA VAL A 363 9.06 12.59 -11.71
C VAL A 363 7.73 13.36 -11.79
N PHE A 364 7.53 14.27 -10.83
CA PHE A 364 6.36 15.16 -10.81
C PHE A 364 6.23 15.93 -12.14
N PRO A 365 5.02 16.13 -12.69
CA PRO A 365 3.71 15.83 -12.11
C PRO A 365 3.04 14.52 -12.62
N ALA A 366 3.80 13.47 -12.92
CA ALA A 366 3.19 12.22 -13.35
C ALA A 366 2.16 11.72 -12.31
N PRO A 367 0.95 11.30 -12.73
CA PRO A 367 -0.09 10.87 -11.80
C PRO A 367 0.19 9.47 -11.23
N THR A 368 -0.32 9.18 -10.03
CA THR A 368 0.08 8.03 -9.20
C THR A 368 -1.09 7.28 -8.54
N ILE A 369 -2.34 7.71 -8.79
CA ILE A 369 -3.50 7.25 -8.00
C ILE A 369 -3.68 5.72 -8.02
N ALA A 370 -3.45 5.08 -9.16
CA ALA A 370 -3.55 3.64 -9.36
C ALA A 370 -2.20 2.91 -9.19
N ARG A 371 -1.31 3.42 -8.31
CA ARG A 371 0.03 2.86 -8.06
C ARG A 371 0.04 1.39 -7.67
N PHE A 372 -1.07 0.87 -7.11
CA PHE A 372 -1.16 -0.52 -6.67
C PHE A 372 -1.04 -1.52 -7.82
N CYS A 373 -1.50 -1.17 -9.03
CA CYS A 373 -1.33 -2.00 -10.23
C CYS A 373 0.15 -2.34 -10.46
N THR A 374 1.00 -1.30 -10.45
CA THR A 374 2.45 -1.45 -10.57
C THR A 374 3.05 -2.08 -9.31
N GLY A 375 2.55 -1.72 -8.11
CA GLY A 375 3.05 -2.22 -6.82
C GLY A 375 2.92 -3.72 -6.65
N ASN A 376 1.73 -4.27 -6.92
CA ASN A 376 1.51 -5.72 -6.89
C ASN A 376 2.41 -6.45 -7.89
N GLN A 377 2.55 -5.90 -9.11
CA GLN A 377 3.38 -6.52 -10.12
C GLN A 377 4.88 -6.40 -9.81
N ALA A 378 5.33 -5.30 -9.20
CA ALA A 378 6.71 -5.14 -8.73
C ALA A 378 7.04 -6.15 -7.61
N ALA A 379 6.12 -6.35 -6.66
CA ALA A 379 6.24 -7.36 -5.61
C ALA A 379 6.30 -8.80 -6.19
N ASP A 380 5.41 -9.12 -7.15
CA ASP A 380 5.42 -10.41 -7.83
C ASP A 380 6.69 -10.64 -8.66
N THR A 381 7.21 -9.58 -9.33
CA THR A 381 8.49 -9.65 -10.06
C THR A 381 9.67 -9.90 -9.14
N LEU A 382 9.69 -9.25 -7.98
CA LEU A 382 10.71 -9.46 -6.94
C LEU A 382 10.65 -10.90 -6.40
N MET A 383 9.44 -11.42 -6.14
CA MET A 383 9.24 -12.81 -5.72
C MET A 383 9.75 -13.78 -6.80
N LYS A 384 9.45 -13.51 -8.06
CA LYS A 384 9.93 -14.30 -9.19
C LYS A 384 11.45 -14.29 -9.32
N ALA A 385 12.10 -13.15 -9.07
CA ALA A 385 13.56 -13.05 -9.08
C ALA A 385 14.19 -13.94 -7.99
N LEU A 386 13.63 -13.93 -6.78
CA LEU A 386 14.12 -14.73 -5.66
C LEU A 386 13.73 -16.22 -5.75
N ALA A 387 12.86 -16.63 -6.67
CA ALA A 387 12.40 -18.02 -6.79
C ALA A 387 13.55 -19.00 -7.05
N GLU A 388 14.61 -18.57 -7.77
CA GLU A 388 15.81 -19.39 -8.00
C GLU A 388 16.63 -19.58 -6.70
N ALA A 389 16.74 -18.53 -5.89
CA ALA A 389 17.49 -18.57 -4.63
C ALA A 389 16.78 -19.39 -3.53
N VAL A 390 15.47 -19.21 -3.41
CA VAL A 390 14.66 -19.80 -2.33
C VAL A 390 13.37 -20.44 -2.84
N PRO A 391 13.46 -21.46 -3.70
CA PRO A 391 12.28 -22.03 -4.38
C PRO A 391 11.19 -22.50 -3.44
N ARG A 392 11.53 -22.91 -2.20
CA ARG A 392 10.57 -23.40 -1.22
C ARG A 392 9.93 -22.32 -0.34
N GLN A 393 10.37 -21.07 -0.46
CA GLN A 393 9.88 -19.93 0.34
C GLN A 393 9.02 -18.96 -0.48
N VAL A 394 9.02 -19.08 -1.81
CA VAL A 394 8.21 -18.28 -2.71
C VAL A 394 6.94 -19.02 -3.13
N SER A 395 5.92 -18.28 -3.55
CA SER A 395 4.81 -18.81 -4.34
C SER A 395 5.08 -18.67 -5.84
N ALA A 396 4.37 -19.42 -6.67
CA ALA A 396 4.20 -19.11 -8.07
C ALA A 396 3.45 -17.78 -8.23
N GLY A 397 3.29 -17.30 -9.45
CA GLY A 397 2.73 -16.00 -9.79
C GLY A 397 1.41 -15.69 -9.09
N VAL A 398 1.29 -14.47 -8.63
CA VAL A 398 0.15 -13.94 -7.88
C VAL A 398 -0.78 -13.21 -8.84
N GLY A 399 -2.09 -13.44 -8.71
CA GLY A 399 -3.10 -12.73 -9.49
C GLY A 399 -3.33 -11.32 -8.94
N ASN A 400 -3.27 -10.31 -9.81
CA ASN A 400 -3.54 -8.92 -9.43
C ASN A 400 -5.05 -8.68 -9.31
N LEU A 401 -5.45 -7.59 -8.70
CA LEU A 401 -6.84 -7.24 -8.36
C LEU A 401 -7.43 -6.16 -9.28
N HIS A 402 -8.74 -5.92 -9.13
CA HIS A 402 -9.42 -4.73 -9.67
C HIS A 402 -9.94 -3.87 -8.52
N VAL A 403 -9.71 -2.57 -8.58
CA VAL A 403 -10.45 -1.59 -7.79
C VAL A 403 -11.58 -1.03 -8.65
N VAL A 404 -12.80 -1.15 -8.16
CA VAL A 404 -14.01 -0.71 -8.87
C VAL A 404 -14.70 0.37 -8.07
N ALA A 405 -14.81 1.56 -8.62
CA ALA A 405 -15.55 2.65 -8.02
C ALA A 405 -16.95 2.75 -8.66
N PHE A 406 -17.96 2.58 -7.83
CA PHE A 406 -19.37 2.80 -8.15
C PHE A 406 -19.80 4.18 -7.65
N SER A 407 -20.56 4.90 -8.42
CA SER A 407 -21.01 6.24 -8.03
C SER A 407 -22.37 6.58 -8.59
N GLY A 408 -23.01 7.59 -8.04
CA GLY A 408 -24.26 8.11 -8.55
C GLY A 408 -24.78 9.29 -7.73
N ILE A 409 -25.99 9.72 -8.07
CA ILE A 409 -26.71 10.78 -7.33
C ILE A 409 -28.06 10.21 -6.90
N ARG A 410 -28.32 10.23 -5.60
CA ARG A 410 -29.59 9.82 -5.00
C ARG A 410 -30.10 10.93 -4.09
N ASN A 411 -31.34 11.38 -4.30
CA ASN A 411 -31.94 12.48 -3.53
C ASN A 411 -31.03 13.74 -3.48
N GLU A 412 -30.51 14.14 -4.63
CA GLU A 412 -29.59 15.29 -4.81
C GLU A 412 -28.23 15.16 -4.08
N THR A 413 -27.93 13.99 -3.52
CA THR A 413 -26.67 13.73 -2.83
C THR A 413 -25.83 12.72 -3.63
N HIS A 414 -24.54 13.01 -3.79
CA HIS A 414 -23.60 12.06 -4.36
C HIS A 414 -23.38 10.89 -3.39
N TRP A 415 -23.35 9.69 -3.95
CA TRP A 415 -22.85 8.50 -3.28
C TRP A 415 -21.68 7.93 -4.05
N VAL A 416 -20.74 7.37 -3.35
CA VAL A 416 -19.55 6.68 -3.87
C VAL A 416 -19.35 5.42 -3.06
N HIS A 417 -19.01 4.34 -3.75
CA HIS A 417 -18.65 3.07 -3.14
C HIS A 417 -17.45 2.49 -3.89
N MET A 418 -16.53 1.93 -3.15
CA MET A 418 -15.34 1.29 -3.71
C MET A 418 -15.32 -0.18 -3.31
N GLU A 419 -15.11 -1.04 -4.30
CA GLU A 419 -14.91 -2.47 -4.10
C GLU A 419 -13.53 -2.87 -4.58
N ILE A 420 -12.85 -3.64 -3.77
CA ILE A 420 -11.63 -4.36 -4.17
C ILE A 420 -12.06 -5.76 -4.55
N HIS A 421 -11.96 -6.06 -5.85
CA HIS A 421 -12.24 -7.39 -6.37
C HIS A 421 -10.92 -8.16 -6.41
N GLU A 422 -10.82 -9.13 -5.55
CA GLU A 422 -9.59 -9.78 -5.14
C GLU A 422 -8.93 -10.57 -6.28
N GLY A 423 -7.60 -10.69 -6.18
CA GLY A 423 -6.81 -11.64 -6.95
C GLY A 423 -6.79 -13.03 -6.32
N CYS A 424 -5.62 -13.63 -6.27
CA CYS A 424 -5.38 -14.94 -5.63
C CYS A 424 -3.88 -15.20 -5.53
N TYR A 425 -3.48 -16.14 -4.66
CA TYR A 425 -2.07 -16.54 -4.57
C TYR A 425 -1.74 -17.71 -5.49
N GLY A 426 -0.50 -17.75 -5.97
CA GLY A 426 0.06 -18.93 -6.61
C GLY A 426 0.22 -20.10 -5.65
N GLY A 427 0.34 -21.31 -6.18
CA GLY A 427 0.78 -22.48 -5.44
C GLY A 427 2.18 -22.27 -4.85
N ARG A 428 2.48 -22.90 -3.73
CA ARG A 428 3.81 -22.89 -3.12
C ARG A 428 4.20 -24.25 -2.59
N TYR A 429 5.46 -24.46 -2.32
CA TYR A 429 5.91 -25.72 -1.76
C TYR A 429 5.09 -26.11 -0.51
N GLY A 430 4.44 -27.27 -0.56
CA GLY A 430 3.65 -27.82 0.54
C GLY A 430 2.21 -27.32 0.65
N LYS A 431 1.78 -26.35 -0.18
CA LYS A 431 0.40 -25.80 -0.10
C LYS A 431 -0.12 -25.33 -1.45
N ASP A 432 -1.40 -25.57 -1.68
CA ASP A 432 -2.17 -24.92 -2.75
C ASP A 432 -2.25 -23.41 -2.53
N GLY A 433 -2.37 -22.66 -3.62
CA GLY A 433 -2.62 -21.22 -3.59
C GLY A 433 -3.97 -20.92 -2.93
N MET A 434 -4.04 -19.79 -2.23
CA MET A 434 -5.29 -19.32 -1.60
C MET A 434 -6.23 -18.76 -2.67
N ASP A 435 -7.50 -19.12 -2.55
CA ASP A 435 -8.55 -18.74 -3.48
C ASP A 435 -9.14 -17.38 -3.11
N ALA A 436 -9.40 -16.53 -4.11
CA ALA A 436 -10.14 -15.27 -3.98
C ALA A 436 -9.74 -14.47 -2.73
N VAL A 437 -8.47 -14.12 -2.64
CA VAL A 437 -7.92 -13.31 -1.55
C VAL A 437 -7.15 -12.12 -2.11
N ASP A 438 -7.14 -11.05 -1.37
CA ASP A 438 -6.33 -9.90 -1.70
C ASP A 438 -4.84 -10.24 -1.63
N THR A 439 -4.06 -9.63 -2.49
CA THR A 439 -2.70 -10.08 -2.76
C THR A 439 -1.65 -9.31 -1.98
N LEU A 440 -0.42 -9.77 -2.06
CA LEU A 440 0.79 -9.39 -1.34
C LEU A 440 0.85 -7.96 -0.80
N TYR A 441 0.50 -6.99 -1.64
CA TYR A 441 0.71 -5.58 -1.36
C TYR A 441 -0.46 -4.93 -0.62
N ALA A 442 -1.65 -5.52 -0.64
CA ALA A 442 -2.87 -4.95 -0.10
C ALA A 442 -3.31 -5.61 1.23
N ASN A 443 -4.06 -6.70 1.24
CA ASN A 443 -4.63 -7.36 2.45
C ASN A 443 -5.92 -6.70 2.97
N THR A 444 -6.73 -6.17 2.05
CA THR A 444 -8.06 -5.65 2.40
C THR A 444 -9.08 -6.77 2.58
N ARG A 445 -10.18 -6.45 3.25
CA ARG A 445 -11.33 -7.34 3.43
C ARG A 445 -12.48 -6.93 2.52
N ASN A 446 -13.37 -7.89 2.26
CA ASN A 446 -14.59 -7.64 1.51
C ASN A 446 -15.61 -6.81 2.28
N ASN A 447 -16.31 -5.94 1.56
CA ASN A 447 -17.52 -5.34 2.10
C ASN A 447 -18.65 -6.38 2.18
N PRO A 448 -19.38 -6.49 3.31
CA PRO A 448 -20.55 -7.36 3.40
C PRO A 448 -21.60 -6.99 2.36
N ILE A 449 -22.14 -7.97 1.64
CA ILE A 449 -23.17 -7.75 0.61
C ILE A 449 -24.39 -7.05 1.19
N GLU A 450 -24.76 -7.41 2.41
CA GLU A 450 -25.88 -6.82 3.13
C GLU A 450 -25.68 -5.31 3.41
N ASP A 451 -24.45 -4.89 3.71
CA ASP A 451 -24.12 -3.49 3.89
C ASP A 451 -24.24 -2.73 2.58
N VAL A 452 -23.67 -3.27 1.49
CA VAL A 452 -23.75 -2.68 0.14
C VAL A 452 -25.21 -2.51 -0.30
N GLU A 453 -26.02 -3.58 -0.26
CA GLU A 453 -27.40 -3.57 -0.74
C GLU A 453 -28.35 -2.74 0.13
N SER A 454 -28.08 -2.59 1.43
CA SER A 454 -28.93 -1.79 2.33
C SER A 454 -28.68 -0.28 2.22
N HIS A 455 -27.47 0.14 1.86
CA HIS A 455 -27.10 1.55 1.84
C HIS A 455 -27.03 2.15 0.42
N LEU A 456 -26.75 1.31 -0.60
CA LEU A 456 -26.47 1.76 -1.96
C LEU A 456 -27.52 1.22 -2.96
N PRO A 457 -27.77 1.93 -4.07
CA PRO A 457 -28.67 1.43 -5.11
C PRO A 457 -27.97 0.39 -6.00
N LEU A 458 -27.39 -0.62 -5.36
CA LEU A 458 -26.67 -1.72 -5.99
C LEU A 458 -27.26 -3.06 -5.54
N ARG A 459 -27.13 -4.08 -6.38
CA ARG A 459 -27.50 -5.47 -6.05
C ARG A 459 -26.40 -6.42 -6.51
N VAL A 460 -25.94 -7.28 -5.62
CA VAL A 460 -24.96 -8.33 -5.92
C VAL A 460 -25.68 -9.60 -6.35
N HIS A 461 -25.55 -9.99 -7.62
CA HIS A 461 -26.17 -11.21 -8.17
C HIS A 461 -25.31 -12.45 -7.98
N ARG A 462 -24.00 -12.28 -8.05
CA ARG A 462 -23.03 -13.37 -7.92
C ARG A 462 -21.83 -12.89 -7.10
N TYR A 463 -21.36 -13.74 -6.22
CA TYR A 463 -20.05 -13.68 -5.61
C TYR A 463 -19.62 -15.11 -5.31
N GLU A 464 -18.83 -15.68 -6.19
CA GLU A 464 -18.46 -17.08 -6.16
C GLU A 464 -17.08 -17.32 -6.76
N LEU A 465 -16.46 -18.45 -6.50
CA LEU A 465 -15.23 -18.85 -7.18
C LEU A 465 -15.53 -19.17 -8.65
N ARG A 466 -14.62 -18.84 -9.54
CA ARG A 466 -14.73 -19.21 -10.95
C ARG A 466 -14.57 -20.74 -11.10
N ASP A 467 -15.30 -21.32 -12.05
CA ASP A 467 -15.34 -22.76 -12.30
C ASP A 467 -14.57 -23.22 -13.56
N ASP A 468 -14.00 -22.27 -14.32
CA ASP A 468 -13.42 -22.53 -15.63
C ASP A 468 -11.97 -23.06 -15.60
N ALA A 469 -11.28 -22.99 -14.48
CA ALA A 469 -9.95 -23.57 -14.38
C ALA A 469 -9.35 -23.61 -12.98
N CYS A 470 -8.75 -24.73 -12.66
CA CYS A 470 -7.76 -24.87 -11.61
C CYS A 470 -6.37 -24.87 -12.25
N PRO A 471 -5.49 -23.87 -12.00
CA PRO A 471 -4.15 -23.86 -12.56
C PRO A 471 -3.34 -25.07 -12.08
N PRO A 472 -2.80 -25.90 -13.01
CA PRO A 472 -2.22 -27.18 -12.65
C PRO A 472 -0.86 -27.03 -11.95
N GLY A 473 -0.62 -27.90 -10.96
CA GLY A 473 0.63 -28.00 -10.21
C GLY A 473 0.54 -29.16 -9.23
N GLN A 474 1.66 -29.62 -8.70
CA GLN A 474 1.66 -30.47 -7.50
C GLN A 474 0.90 -29.73 -6.38
N TRP A 475 1.12 -28.46 -6.28
CA TRP A 475 0.28 -27.52 -5.53
C TRP A 475 -0.35 -26.54 -6.52
N ARG A 476 -1.69 -26.60 -6.62
CA ARG A 476 -2.40 -25.78 -7.59
C ARG A 476 -2.31 -24.29 -7.29
N GLY A 477 -2.46 -23.46 -8.30
CA GLY A 477 -2.71 -22.04 -8.11
C GLY A 477 -4.07 -21.77 -7.45
N GLY A 478 -4.22 -20.65 -6.80
CA GLY A 478 -5.47 -20.17 -6.25
C GLY A 478 -6.48 -19.88 -7.35
N ILE A 479 -7.77 -20.04 -7.03
CA ILE A 479 -8.89 -19.80 -7.94
C ILE A 479 -9.42 -18.40 -7.68
N GLY A 480 -9.58 -17.58 -8.72
CA GLY A 480 -10.17 -16.25 -8.65
C GLY A 480 -11.68 -16.29 -8.43
N SER A 481 -12.25 -15.14 -8.09
CA SER A 481 -13.69 -14.98 -7.90
C SER A 481 -14.38 -14.40 -9.12
N ILE A 482 -15.71 -14.52 -9.15
CA ILE A 482 -16.62 -13.80 -10.05
C ILE A 482 -17.55 -12.97 -9.19
N ARG A 483 -17.62 -11.67 -9.45
CA ARG A 483 -18.60 -10.79 -8.80
C ARG A 483 -19.42 -10.08 -9.87
N GLU A 484 -20.77 -10.14 -9.76
CA GLU A 484 -21.70 -9.47 -10.67
C GLU A 484 -22.58 -8.51 -9.88
N VAL A 485 -22.50 -7.22 -10.20
CA VAL A 485 -23.20 -6.13 -9.50
C VAL A 485 -24.10 -5.39 -10.48
N GLU A 486 -25.39 -5.24 -10.13
CA GLU A 486 -26.41 -4.51 -10.88
C GLU A 486 -26.61 -3.12 -10.29
N TYR A 487 -26.75 -2.13 -11.16
CA TYR A 487 -27.22 -0.80 -10.82
C TYR A 487 -28.76 -0.79 -10.71
N LEU A 488 -29.30 -0.39 -9.56
CA LEU A 488 -30.74 -0.20 -9.36
C LEU A 488 -31.22 1.21 -9.75
N GLU A 489 -30.30 2.16 -9.83
CA GLU A 489 -30.48 3.55 -10.28
C GLU A 489 -29.35 3.91 -11.26
N ASP A 490 -29.51 4.97 -12.05
CA ASP A 490 -28.45 5.43 -12.95
C ASP A 490 -27.22 5.90 -12.16
N GLY A 491 -26.04 5.60 -12.68
CA GLY A 491 -24.78 5.91 -12.01
C GLY A 491 -23.58 5.90 -12.94
N GLY A 492 -22.40 5.72 -12.36
CA GLY A 492 -21.14 5.62 -13.06
C GLY A 492 -20.24 4.54 -12.46
N VAL A 493 -19.37 3.98 -13.29
CA VAL A 493 -18.36 3.00 -12.89
C VAL A 493 -17.02 3.35 -13.50
N SER A 494 -15.95 3.29 -12.71
CA SER A 494 -14.57 3.31 -13.18
C SER A 494 -13.82 2.11 -12.61
N VAL A 495 -12.82 1.61 -13.33
CA VAL A 495 -12.06 0.43 -12.92
C VAL A 495 -10.56 0.67 -13.10
N GLU A 496 -9.84 0.43 -12.04
CA GLU A 496 -8.38 0.36 -12.00
C GLU A 496 -8.00 -1.11 -11.81
N GLY A 497 -7.48 -1.75 -12.84
CA GLY A 497 -7.23 -3.19 -12.81
C GLY A 497 -6.03 -3.63 -13.61
N GLU A 498 -5.68 -4.89 -13.44
CA GLU A 498 -4.56 -5.58 -14.09
C GLU A 498 -4.89 -7.03 -14.42
N GLY A 499 -4.00 -7.68 -15.18
CA GLY A 499 -4.04 -9.12 -15.38
C GLY A 499 -4.98 -9.61 -16.47
N HIS A 500 -5.49 -8.74 -17.35
CA HIS A 500 -6.28 -9.17 -18.51
C HIS A 500 -5.41 -9.75 -19.63
N LYS A 501 -4.13 -9.35 -19.72
CA LYS A 501 -3.23 -9.75 -20.79
C LYS A 501 -2.19 -10.76 -20.33
N TYR A 502 -1.64 -10.61 -19.14
CA TYR A 502 -0.57 -11.45 -18.61
C TYR A 502 -1.11 -12.33 -17.50
N ALA A 503 -1.05 -13.65 -17.71
CA ALA A 503 -1.42 -14.62 -16.69
C ALA A 503 -0.32 -14.71 -15.61
N PRO A 504 -0.67 -14.98 -14.34
CA PRO A 504 0.28 -15.31 -13.30
C PRO A 504 1.16 -16.51 -13.69
N TRP A 505 2.47 -16.39 -13.49
CA TRP A 505 3.46 -17.38 -13.92
C TRP A 505 3.40 -18.66 -13.08
N GLY A 506 3.53 -19.83 -13.73
CA GLY A 506 3.75 -21.13 -13.10
C GLY A 506 5.22 -21.34 -12.70
N PHE A 507 5.50 -22.16 -11.69
CA PHE A 507 6.85 -22.39 -11.19
C PHE A 507 7.14 -23.88 -10.99
N ASP A 508 8.42 -24.28 -11.19
CA ASP A 508 8.95 -25.64 -10.97
C ASP A 508 8.14 -26.77 -11.64
N GLY A 509 7.65 -26.51 -12.86
CA GLY A 509 6.82 -27.45 -13.63
C GLY A 509 5.31 -27.24 -13.48
N GLY A 510 4.88 -26.34 -12.63
CA GLY A 510 3.47 -25.89 -12.53
C GLY A 510 3.07 -25.04 -13.74
N GLY A 511 1.79 -25.08 -14.10
CA GLY A 511 1.24 -24.29 -15.21
C GLY A 511 0.94 -22.85 -14.83
N ASP A 512 0.91 -21.98 -15.84
CA ASP A 512 0.47 -20.59 -15.67
C ASP A 512 -0.97 -20.53 -15.18
N GLY A 513 -1.27 -19.45 -14.46
CA GLY A 513 -2.60 -19.12 -13.98
C GLY A 513 -3.58 -18.76 -15.10
N ARG A 514 -4.65 -18.06 -14.73
CA ARG A 514 -5.63 -17.53 -15.69
C ARG A 514 -5.70 -16.01 -15.57
N THR A 515 -5.92 -15.37 -16.70
CA THR A 515 -6.12 -13.92 -16.76
C THR A 515 -7.43 -13.52 -16.08
N ALA A 516 -7.46 -12.27 -15.64
CA ALA A 516 -8.65 -11.59 -15.20
C ALA A 516 -9.56 -11.21 -16.39
N GLY A 517 -10.75 -10.69 -16.10
CA GLY A 517 -11.68 -10.19 -17.10
C GLY A 517 -12.69 -9.22 -16.52
N LEU A 518 -13.25 -8.40 -17.39
CA LEU A 518 -14.27 -7.42 -17.04
C LEU A 518 -15.32 -7.36 -18.16
N THR A 519 -16.59 -7.50 -17.82
CA THR A 519 -17.68 -7.43 -18.79
C THR A 519 -18.76 -6.47 -18.28
N PHE A 520 -19.21 -5.58 -19.14
CA PHE A 520 -20.38 -4.75 -18.88
C PHE A 520 -21.58 -5.36 -19.60
N ARG A 521 -22.60 -5.70 -18.86
CA ARG A 521 -23.84 -6.31 -19.36
C ARG A 521 -24.96 -5.28 -19.35
N HIS A 522 -25.41 -4.87 -20.52
CA HIS A 522 -26.55 -4.00 -20.63
C HIS A 522 -27.84 -4.73 -20.24
N LYS A 523 -28.81 -3.99 -19.71
CA LYS A 523 -30.11 -4.53 -19.30
C LYS A 523 -30.91 -5.18 -20.44
N ASP A 524 -30.62 -4.83 -21.67
CA ASP A 524 -31.21 -5.41 -22.89
C ASP A 524 -30.51 -6.74 -23.30
N GLY A 525 -29.51 -7.17 -22.55
CA GLY A 525 -28.80 -8.44 -22.74
C GLY A 525 -27.57 -8.37 -23.65
N ALA A 526 -27.16 -7.19 -24.09
CA ALA A 526 -25.89 -7.04 -24.80
C ALA A 526 -24.70 -7.03 -23.81
N ASP A 527 -23.72 -7.88 -24.04
CA ASP A 527 -22.47 -7.92 -23.28
C ASP A 527 -21.36 -7.19 -24.03
N LEU A 528 -20.57 -6.40 -23.30
CA LEU A 528 -19.40 -5.68 -23.79
C LEU A 528 -18.20 -6.04 -22.93
N ASP A 529 -17.20 -6.70 -23.52
CA ASP A 529 -15.94 -6.95 -22.85
C ASP A 529 -15.14 -5.64 -22.71
N LEU A 530 -14.66 -5.39 -21.52
CA LEU A 530 -13.97 -4.16 -21.15
C LEU A 530 -12.47 -4.42 -20.88
N PRO A 531 -11.60 -3.41 -21.10
CA PRO A 531 -10.21 -3.48 -20.72
C PRO A 531 -10.05 -3.46 -19.18
N SER A 532 -8.85 -3.82 -18.69
CA SER A 532 -8.53 -3.74 -17.25
C SER A 532 -8.54 -2.32 -16.70
N LYS A 533 -8.38 -1.32 -17.54
CA LYS A 533 -8.33 0.11 -17.21
C LYS A 533 -9.50 0.84 -17.87
N LEU A 534 -10.48 1.21 -17.05
CA LEU A 534 -11.73 1.79 -17.54
C LEU A 534 -11.90 3.23 -17.01
N PRO A 535 -12.05 4.24 -17.91
CA PRO A 535 -12.44 5.57 -17.48
C PRO A 535 -13.85 5.56 -16.87
N ASN A 536 -14.25 6.65 -16.23
CA ASN A 536 -15.59 6.74 -15.68
C ASN A 536 -16.65 6.60 -16.79
N MET A 537 -17.42 5.52 -16.75
CA MET A 537 -18.43 5.14 -17.71
C MET A 537 -19.83 5.21 -17.06
N THR A 538 -20.81 5.70 -17.81
CA THR A 538 -22.20 5.76 -17.36
C THR A 538 -22.81 4.35 -17.31
N ALA A 539 -23.45 4.00 -16.20
CA ALA A 539 -24.31 2.83 -16.04
C ALA A 539 -25.77 3.27 -15.83
N ARG A 540 -26.72 2.55 -16.43
CA ARG A 540 -28.16 2.78 -16.26
C ARG A 540 -28.76 1.77 -15.32
N ALA A 541 -29.88 2.10 -14.73
CA ALA A 541 -30.65 1.15 -13.92
C ALA A 541 -30.95 -0.13 -14.70
N GLY A 542 -30.55 -1.28 -14.15
CA GLY A 542 -30.58 -2.61 -14.74
C GLY A 542 -29.34 -3.05 -15.49
N ASP A 543 -28.36 -2.17 -15.71
CA ASP A 543 -27.04 -2.57 -16.22
C ASP A 543 -26.23 -3.26 -15.13
N ARG A 544 -25.31 -4.15 -15.54
CA ARG A 544 -24.47 -4.91 -14.62
C ARG A 544 -23.01 -4.85 -15.01
N ILE A 545 -22.14 -4.89 -14.00
CA ILE A 545 -20.72 -5.12 -14.19
C ILE A 545 -20.37 -6.50 -13.66
N VAL A 546 -19.64 -7.27 -14.46
CA VAL A 546 -19.15 -8.61 -14.12
C VAL A 546 -17.63 -8.56 -14.04
N MET A 547 -17.10 -8.76 -12.85
CA MET A 547 -15.67 -8.79 -12.56
C MET A 547 -15.24 -10.24 -12.43
N ILE A 548 -14.17 -10.62 -13.13
CA ILE A 548 -13.61 -11.97 -13.10
C ILE A 548 -12.17 -11.85 -12.61
N GLY A 549 -11.89 -12.33 -11.40
CA GLY A 549 -10.56 -12.36 -10.81
C GLY A 549 -9.63 -13.33 -11.53
N PRO A 550 -8.31 -13.08 -11.58
CA PRO A 550 -7.34 -14.00 -12.16
C PRO A 550 -7.22 -15.28 -11.32
N CYS A 551 -6.58 -16.34 -11.87
CA CYS A 551 -6.13 -17.48 -11.09
C CYS A 551 -4.61 -17.45 -10.95
N GLY A 552 -4.07 -17.80 -9.79
CA GLY A 552 -2.63 -17.84 -9.52
C GLY A 552 -1.91 -18.93 -10.29
N GLY A 553 -0.59 -18.84 -10.41
CA GLY A 553 0.22 -19.89 -11.04
C GLY A 553 0.30 -21.17 -10.21
N GLY A 554 0.45 -22.33 -10.85
CA GLY A 554 0.70 -23.61 -10.20
C GLY A 554 2.18 -23.77 -9.81
N TYR A 555 2.46 -24.60 -8.81
CA TYR A 555 3.79 -24.93 -8.35
C TYR A 555 4.05 -26.43 -8.41
N GLY A 556 5.19 -26.84 -8.97
CA GLY A 556 5.61 -28.24 -9.06
C GLY A 556 4.89 -29.04 -10.14
N ASP A 557 5.43 -30.21 -10.49
CA ASP A 557 4.87 -31.09 -11.51
C ASP A 557 3.44 -31.54 -11.15
N PRO A 558 2.42 -31.25 -11.97
CA PRO A 558 1.06 -31.70 -11.74
C PRO A 558 0.91 -33.22 -11.58
N MET A 559 1.80 -33.99 -12.22
CA MET A 559 1.79 -35.47 -12.13
C MET A 559 2.28 -35.98 -10.76
N ALA A 560 2.90 -35.13 -9.97
CA ALA A 560 3.32 -35.44 -8.59
C ALA A 560 2.26 -35.06 -7.53
N ARG A 561 1.07 -34.62 -7.96
CA ARG A 561 -0.06 -34.34 -7.08
C ARG A 561 -0.72 -35.68 -6.68
N ASP A 562 -0.87 -35.92 -5.37
CA ASP A 562 -1.54 -37.11 -4.80
C ASP A 562 -3.07 -37.07 -4.97
#